data_c7d202e5844b6b5203e84eb9f0e916f4
#
_entry.id   c7d202e5844b6b5203e84eb9f0e916f4
#
_cell.length_a   1.000
_cell.length_b   1.000
_cell.length_c   1.000
_cell.angle_alpha   90.00
_cell.angle_beta   90.00
_cell.angle_gamma   90.00
#
_symmetry.space_group_name_H-M   'P 1'
#
loop_
_entity.id
_entity.type
_entity.pdbx_description
1 polymer ?
#
loop_
_entity_poly.entity_id
_entity_poly.type
_entity_poly.pdbx_seq_one_letter_code
_entity_poly.pdbx_strand_id
1 'polypeptide(L)'
;MMDWKKLSRSFIRVLQLLVIAYLLMLLVVLIFQRRLIYLPTKIPAEVIESVAAEHDFEPWKTPAGQIIGWKMLAETNATASVLIVHGNAGCALSRDYIARPIHEAASVDVFVLEYPGYGARSGSPSKTSLIAAAEEAFQLLPANSPKFVVSESLGAGVACELAKRHPAEISGLALLVPYHDLASVAQKQMPFLPAYFLLFDRFNPAECLKHYHGPVEVIIAGKDEVIGAASGKKLFEEYVGPKDLGVFPHAGHNDVAEQPAKWWQEVFSFWQANAVRP
;
A
#
# COMPACT_ATOMS: atom_id res chain seq x y z
N MET A 1 62.84 -11.46 3.77
CA MET A 1 62.29 -10.53 4.77
C MET A 1 61.06 -9.83 4.15
N MET A 2 59.88 -10.09 4.66
CA MET A 2 58.61 -9.59 4.13
C MET A 2 58.53 -8.05 4.33
N ASP A 3 58.33 -7.29 3.26
CA ASP A 3 58.32 -5.83 3.35
C ASP A 3 56.93 -5.33 3.85
N TRP A 4 56.79 -5.25 5.16
CA TRP A 4 55.58 -4.86 5.89
C TRP A 4 55.05 -3.48 5.45
N LYS A 5 55.89 -2.56 4.97
CA LYS A 5 55.48 -1.24 4.47
C LYS A 5 54.77 -1.36 3.11
N LYS A 6 55.17 -2.24 2.24
CA LYS A 6 54.48 -2.49 0.98
C LYS A 6 53.13 -3.20 1.20
N LEU A 7 53.09 -4.15 2.11
CA LEU A 7 51.87 -4.87 2.47
C LEU A 7 50.80 -3.92 3.05
N SER A 8 51.21 -3.05 3.98
CA SER A 8 50.31 -2.06 4.60
C SER A 8 49.76 -1.03 3.56
N ARG A 9 50.61 -0.56 2.65
CA ARG A 9 50.14 0.33 1.55
C ARG A 9 49.15 -0.34 0.59
N SER A 10 49.40 -1.59 0.24
CA SER A 10 48.49 -2.35 -0.59
C SER A 10 47.14 -2.60 0.11
N PHE A 11 47.16 -2.94 1.39
CA PHE A 11 45.96 -3.09 2.22
C PHE A 11 45.14 -1.79 2.31
N ILE A 12 45.81 -0.65 2.55
CA ILE A 12 45.14 0.68 2.60
C ILE A 12 44.48 1.00 1.24
N ARG A 13 45.16 0.73 0.11
CA ARG A 13 44.58 0.95 -1.20
C ARG A 13 43.37 0.08 -1.47
N VAL A 14 43.39 -1.19 -1.11
CA VAL A 14 42.23 -2.10 -1.23
C VAL A 14 41.08 -1.58 -0.39
N LEU A 15 41.32 -1.21 0.85
CA LEU A 15 40.28 -0.64 1.74
C LEU A 15 39.68 0.64 1.17
N GLN A 16 40.51 1.55 0.63
CA GLN A 16 40.03 2.75 -0.05
C GLN A 16 39.13 2.45 -1.25
N LEU A 17 39.51 1.48 -2.07
CA LEU A 17 38.70 1.04 -3.21
C LEU A 17 37.35 0.45 -2.77
N LEU A 18 37.34 -0.37 -1.72
CA LEU A 18 36.10 -0.93 -1.15
C LEU A 18 35.17 0.18 -0.61
N VAL A 19 35.72 1.16 0.10
CA VAL A 19 34.95 2.31 0.59
C VAL A 19 34.38 3.13 -0.57
N ILE A 20 35.18 3.42 -1.60
CA ILE A 20 34.70 4.13 -2.79
C ILE A 20 33.60 3.34 -3.50
N ALA A 21 33.78 2.03 -3.70
CA ALA A 21 32.78 1.18 -4.32
C ALA A 21 31.46 1.16 -3.51
N TYR A 22 31.55 1.08 -2.18
CA TYR A 22 30.37 1.15 -1.31
C TYR A 22 29.67 2.50 -1.42
N LEU A 23 30.41 3.62 -1.37
CA LEU A 23 29.82 4.96 -1.52
C LEU A 23 29.16 5.16 -2.90
N LEU A 24 29.75 4.64 -3.97
CA LEU A 24 29.13 4.65 -5.31
C LEU A 24 27.87 3.81 -5.34
N MET A 25 27.86 2.64 -4.71
CA MET A 25 26.66 1.81 -4.58
C MET A 25 25.56 2.56 -3.81
N LEU A 26 25.89 3.22 -2.68
CA LEU A 26 24.92 4.04 -1.94
C LEU A 26 24.35 5.16 -2.79
N LEU A 27 25.20 5.82 -3.58
CA LEU A 27 24.75 6.88 -4.50
C LEU A 27 23.79 6.35 -5.58
N VAL A 28 24.09 5.20 -6.16
CA VAL A 28 23.22 4.54 -7.14
C VAL A 28 21.87 4.21 -6.51
N VAL A 29 21.86 3.59 -5.31
CA VAL A 29 20.62 3.29 -4.58
C VAL A 29 19.86 4.59 -4.27
N LEU A 30 20.53 5.63 -3.81
CA LEU A 30 19.91 6.93 -3.50
C LEU A 30 19.20 7.54 -4.72
N ILE A 31 19.83 7.47 -5.90
CA ILE A 31 19.26 8.01 -7.15
C ILE A 31 18.08 7.15 -7.64
N PHE A 32 18.19 5.83 -7.56
CA PHE A 32 17.24 4.91 -8.18
C PHE A 32 16.26 4.26 -7.19
N GLN A 33 16.26 4.63 -5.90
CA GLN A 33 15.43 3.98 -4.88
C GLN A 33 13.94 3.91 -5.24
N ARG A 34 13.38 4.93 -5.89
CA ARG A 34 11.97 4.89 -6.32
C ARG A 34 11.69 3.81 -7.34
N ARG A 35 12.66 3.45 -8.20
CA ARG A 35 12.52 2.33 -9.14
C ARG A 35 12.62 0.97 -8.45
N LEU A 36 13.20 0.91 -7.24
CA LEU A 36 13.26 -0.30 -6.42
C LEU A 36 11.98 -0.46 -5.57
N ILE A 37 11.34 0.66 -5.21
CA ILE A 37 10.13 0.66 -4.39
C ILE A 37 8.88 0.50 -5.25
N TYR A 38 8.75 1.28 -6.32
CA TYR A 38 7.56 1.33 -7.17
C TYR A 38 7.79 0.55 -8.47
N LEU A 39 6.96 -0.45 -8.69
CA LEU A 39 7.07 -1.40 -9.81
C LEU A 39 5.80 -1.36 -10.68
N PRO A 40 5.52 -0.22 -11.35
CA PRO A 40 4.28 -0.04 -12.07
C PRO A 40 4.18 -0.93 -13.30
N THR A 41 3.05 -1.62 -13.47
CA THR A 41 2.65 -2.15 -14.76
C THR A 41 2.01 -1.03 -15.57
N LYS A 42 2.48 -0.85 -16.81
CA LYS A 42 1.93 0.12 -17.75
C LYS A 42 0.96 -0.56 -18.71
N ILE A 43 -0.18 0.07 -18.93
CA ILE A 43 -1.17 -0.35 -19.93
C ILE A 43 -1.36 0.83 -20.89
N PRO A 44 -1.28 0.63 -22.22
CA PRO A 44 -1.52 1.69 -23.16
C PRO A 44 -2.92 2.30 -23.02
N ALA A 45 -3.03 3.62 -23.14
CA ALA A 45 -4.28 4.34 -22.95
C ALA A 45 -5.38 3.90 -23.94
N GLU A 46 -4.96 3.44 -25.13
CA GLU A 46 -5.86 3.00 -26.21
C GLU A 46 -6.61 1.72 -25.89
N VAL A 47 -6.07 0.88 -25.00
CA VAL A 47 -6.66 -0.44 -24.66
C VAL A 47 -7.09 -0.55 -23.21
N ILE A 48 -6.80 0.42 -22.36
CA ILE A 48 -7.01 0.28 -20.92
C ILE A 48 -8.49 0.18 -20.54
N GLU A 49 -9.38 0.88 -21.27
CA GLU A 49 -10.83 0.79 -21.01
C GLU A 49 -11.40 -0.58 -21.46
N SER A 50 -10.87 -1.21 -22.52
CA SER A 50 -11.27 -2.57 -22.90
C SER A 50 -10.78 -3.61 -21.92
N VAL A 51 -9.53 -3.46 -21.42
CA VAL A 51 -9.00 -4.34 -20.37
C VAL A 51 -9.83 -4.18 -19.07
N ALA A 52 -10.22 -2.96 -18.73
CA ALA A 52 -11.09 -2.71 -17.57
C ALA A 52 -12.44 -3.41 -17.68
N ALA A 53 -13.06 -3.35 -18.86
CA ALA A 53 -14.34 -3.99 -19.12
C ALA A 53 -14.28 -5.53 -19.03
N GLU A 54 -13.15 -6.16 -19.38
CA GLU A 54 -12.94 -7.62 -19.19
C GLU A 54 -12.94 -8.04 -17.71
N HIS A 55 -12.67 -7.10 -16.81
CA HIS A 55 -12.70 -7.28 -15.36
C HIS A 55 -13.93 -6.67 -14.67
N ASP A 56 -14.98 -6.28 -15.44
CA ASP A 56 -16.20 -5.62 -14.96
C ASP A 56 -15.95 -4.26 -14.27
N PHE A 57 -14.87 -3.58 -14.62
CA PHE A 57 -14.59 -2.25 -14.14
C PHE A 57 -15.06 -1.17 -15.11
N GLU A 58 -15.62 -0.09 -14.54
CA GLU A 58 -15.87 1.16 -15.24
C GLU A 58 -14.77 2.19 -14.93
N PRO A 59 -14.46 3.13 -15.90
CA PRO A 59 -13.53 4.21 -15.61
C PRO A 59 -14.05 5.12 -14.50
N TRP A 60 -13.23 5.37 -13.51
CA TRP A 60 -13.46 6.40 -12.50
C TRP A 60 -12.75 7.69 -12.91
N LYS A 61 -13.53 8.73 -13.23
CA LYS A 61 -13.02 9.97 -13.83
C LYS A 61 -13.20 11.14 -12.88
N THR A 62 -12.25 12.10 -12.92
CA THR A 62 -12.43 13.43 -12.33
C THR A 62 -13.50 14.23 -13.09
N PRO A 63 -14.00 15.34 -12.54
CA PRO A 63 -14.88 16.25 -13.27
C PRO A 63 -14.27 16.79 -14.58
N ALA A 64 -12.93 16.83 -14.69
CA ALA A 64 -12.20 17.20 -15.90
C ALA A 64 -12.06 16.05 -16.92
N GLY A 65 -12.62 14.86 -16.64
CA GLY A 65 -12.59 13.67 -17.52
C GLY A 65 -11.32 12.83 -17.44
N GLN A 66 -10.39 13.13 -16.53
CA GLN A 66 -9.18 12.34 -16.33
C GLN A 66 -9.51 11.05 -15.57
N ILE A 67 -9.09 9.90 -16.08
CA ILE A 67 -9.17 8.61 -15.37
C ILE A 67 -8.19 8.63 -14.20
N ILE A 68 -8.71 8.43 -12.98
CA ILE A 68 -7.92 8.33 -11.74
C ILE A 68 -7.96 6.94 -11.13
N GLY A 69 -8.77 6.05 -11.68
CA GLY A 69 -8.94 4.70 -11.18
C GLY A 69 -10.09 3.99 -11.86
N TRP A 70 -10.59 2.96 -11.22
CA TRP A 70 -11.62 2.07 -11.71
C TRP A 70 -12.67 1.85 -10.64
N LYS A 71 -13.89 1.56 -11.04
CA LYS A 71 -15.00 1.38 -10.11
C LYS A 71 -15.90 0.22 -10.51
N MET A 72 -16.49 -0.42 -9.49
CA MET A 72 -17.63 -1.33 -9.59
C MET A 72 -18.77 -0.70 -8.79
N LEU A 73 -19.87 -0.38 -9.41
CA LEU A 73 -21.01 0.26 -8.75
C LEU A 73 -22.05 -0.78 -8.36
N ALA A 74 -22.65 -0.61 -7.19
CA ALA A 74 -23.73 -1.45 -6.74
C ALA A 74 -24.93 -1.39 -7.72
N GLU A 75 -25.56 -2.51 -7.94
CA GLU A 75 -26.77 -2.61 -8.80
C GLU A 75 -27.97 -1.81 -8.24
N THR A 76 -27.98 -1.60 -6.93
CA THR A 76 -29.00 -0.85 -6.19
C THR A 76 -28.33 0.32 -5.45
N ASN A 77 -29.09 1.04 -4.62
CA ASN A 77 -28.51 2.12 -3.81
C ASN A 77 -27.39 1.60 -2.92
N ALA A 78 -26.18 2.05 -3.18
CA ALA A 78 -25.02 1.68 -2.37
C ALA A 78 -25.19 2.16 -0.93
N THR A 79 -24.89 1.28 0.01
CA THR A 79 -24.94 1.59 1.46
C THR A 79 -23.63 2.19 1.97
N ALA A 80 -22.54 2.07 1.21
CA ALA A 80 -21.22 2.59 1.54
C ALA A 80 -20.33 2.67 0.28
N SER A 81 -19.19 3.36 0.43
CA SER A 81 -18.12 3.40 -0.58
C SER A 81 -16.85 2.76 -0.02
N VAL A 82 -16.19 1.93 -0.82
CA VAL A 82 -14.90 1.30 -0.47
C VAL A 82 -13.83 1.80 -1.42
N LEU A 83 -12.81 2.46 -0.89
CA LEU A 83 -11.62 2.88 -1.63
C LEU A 83 -10.51 1.83 -1.45
N ILE A 84 -10.04 1.24 -2.54
CA ILE A 84 -8.90 0.33 -2.56
C ILE A 84 -7.66 1.10 -2.99
N VAL A 85 -6.59 1.01 -2.19
CA VAL A 85 -5.26 1.54 -2.47
C VAL A 85 -4.27 0.38 -2.53
N HIS A 86 -3.69 0.16 -3.72
CA HIS A 86 -2.96 -1.06 -4.03
C HIS A 86 -1.49 -1.06 -3.59
N GLY A 87 -0.84 -2.21 -3.73
CA GLY A 87 0.58 -2.43 -3.41
C GLY A 87 1.56 -1.76 -4.39
N ASN A 88 2.84 -2.09 -4.25
CA ASN A 88 3.91 -1.48 -5.02
C ASN A 88 4.02 -1.96 -6.47
N ALA A 89 3.53 -3.15 -6.78
CA ALA A 89 3.60 -3.75 -8.12
C ALA A 89 2.23 -3.85 -8.79
N GLY A 90 2.22 -3.97 -10.12
CA GLY A 90 0.99 -4.10 -10.91
C GLY A 90 0.36 -2.75 -11.28
N CYS A 91 -0.96 -2.69 -11.28
CA CYS A 91 -1.79 -1.49 -11.49
C CYS A 91 -3.16 -1.72 -10.82
N ALA A 92 -4.03 -0.72 -10.82
CA ALA A 92 -5.35 -0.83 -10.19
C ALA A 92 -6.22 -1.95 -10.77
N LEU A 93 -6.20 -2.16 -12.10
CA LEU A 93 -6.98 -3.21 -12.76
C LEU A 93 -6.61 -4.62 -12.30
N SER A 94 -5.38 -4.84 -11.89
CA SER A 94 -4.96 -6.13 -11.32
C SER A 94 -5.40 -6.35 -9.87
N ARG A 95 -6.39 -5.62 -9.38
CA ARG A 95 -6.97 -5.74 -8.02
C ARG A 95 -8.42 -6.18 -8.03
N ASP A 96 -8.87 -6.78 -9.14
CA ASP A 96 -10.19 -7.41 -9.27
C ASP A 96 -10.41 -8.51 -8.21
N TYR A 97 -9.38 -9.26 -7.85
CA TYR A 97 -9.41 -10.27 -6.78
C TYR A 97 -9.70 -9.70 -5.36
N ILE A 98 -9.52 -8.40 -5.14
CA ILE A 98 -9.94 -7.71 -3.91
C ILE A 98 -11.30 -7.04 -4.14
N ALA A 99 -11.45 -6.34 -5.26
CA ALA A 99 -12.62 -5.51 -5.55
C ALA A 99 -13.90 -6.33 -5.71
N ARG A 100 -13.85 -7.41 -6.48
CA ARG A 100 -15.01 -8.26 -6.76
C ARG A 100 -15.59 -8.91 -5.50
N PRO A 101 -14.80 -9.60 -4.63
CA PRO A 101 -15.35 -10.17 -3.40
C PRO A 101 -15.94 -9.13 -2.45
N ILE A 102 -15.40 -7.91 -2.40
CA ILE A 102 -15.97 -6.81 -1.62
C ILE A 102 -17.32 -6.39 -2.20
N HIS A 103 -17.39 -6.22 -3.53
CA HIS A 103 -18.61 -5.86 -4.23
C HIS A 103 -19.71 -6.90 -4.08
N GLU A 104 -19.35 -8.19 -4.08
CA GLU A 104 -20.28 -9.32 -3.84
C GLU A 104 -20.70 -9.46 -2.37
N ALA A 105 -19.89 -8.97 -1.43
CA ALA A 105 -20.17 -9.12 0.01
C ALA A 105 -21.30 -8.21 0.51
N ALA A 106 -21.49 -7.04 -0.11
CA ALA A 106 -22.45 -6.03 0.33
C ALA A 106 -22.84 -5.11 -0.85
N SER A 107 -23.97 -4.42 -0.72
CA SER A 107 -24.37 -3.38 -1.68
C SER A 107 -23.52 -2.13 -1.48
N VAL A 108 -22.30 -2.14 -2.00
CA VAL A 108 -21.31 -1.05 -1.87
C VAL A 108 -20.71 -0.68 -3.22
N ASP A 109 -20.40 0.60 -3.38
CA ASP A 109 -19.58 1.05 -4.49
C ASP A 109 -18.10 0.81 -4.18
N VAL A 110 -17.39 0.14 -5.07
CA VAL A 110 -15.96 -0.13 -4.94
C VAL A 110 -15.18 0.73 -5.91
N PHE A 111 -14.19 1.44 -5.40
CA PHE A 111 -13.29 2.32 -6.15
C PHE A 111 -11.85 1.85 -5.97
N VAL A 112 -11.14 1.59 -7.05
CA VAL A 112 -9.74 1.20 -7.03
C VAL A 112 -8.89 2.34 -7.59
N LEU A 113 -8.08 2.96 -6.74
CA LEU A 113 -7.23 4.07 -7.13
C LEU A 113 -6.09 3.60 -8.03
N GLU A 114 -5.91 4.25 -9.18
CA GLU A 114 -4.69 4.11 -10.00
C GLU A 114 -3.68 5.17 -9.59
N TYR A 115 -2.49 4.76 -9.16
CA TYR A 115 -1.46 5.70 -8.75
C TYR A 115 -0.82 6.44 -9.95
N PRO A 116 -0.32 7.68 -9.75
CA PRO A 116 0.47 8.36 -10.76
C PRO A 116 1.66 7.50 -11.21
N GLY A 117 1.76 7.29 -12.52
CA GLY A 117 2.79 6.45 -13.08
C GLY A 117 2.43 4.97 -13.21
N TYR A 118 1.24 4.52 -12.80
CA TYR A 118 0.73 3.16 -12.97
C TYR A 118 -0.35 3.12 -14.05
N GLY A 119 -0.64 1.93 -14.60
CA GLY A 119 -1.61 1.76 -15.67
C GLY A 119 -1.37 2.71 -16.83
N ALA A 120 -2.40 3.46 -17.21
CA ALA A 120 -2.30 4.56 -18.18
C ALA A 120 -2.20 5.94 -17.50
N ARG A 121 -2.23 6.04 -16.15
CA ARG A 121 -2.17 7.32 -15.46
C ARG A 121 -0.80 7.97 -15.62
N SER A 122 -0.78 9.23 -16.02
CA SER A 122 0.43 10.04 -16.16
C SER A 122 1.08 10.34 -14.80
N GLY A 123 2.33 10.81 -14.84
CA GLY A 123 3.10 11.18 -13.64
C GLY A 123 4.15 10.16 -13.25
N SER A 124 4.67 10.30 -12.03
CA SER A 124 5.69 9.41 -11.47
C SER A 124 5.35 9.09 -10.01
N PRO A 125 5.54 7.84 -9.57
CA PRO A 125 5.22 7.45 -8.20
C PRO A 125 6.25 8.01 -7.21
N SER A 126 5.72 8.47 -6.08
CA SER A 126 6.44 8.90 -4.90
C SER A 126 5.47 8.91 -3.72
N LYS A 127 5.97 8.94 -2.48
CA LYS A 127 5.09 9.11 -1.30
C LYS A 127 4.14 10.31 -1.50
N THR A 128 4.68 11.46 -1.90
CA THR A 128 3.89 12.69 -2.08
C THR A 128 2.83 12.54 -3.15
N SER A 129 3.17 11.97 -4.33
CA SER A 129 2.20 11.82 -5.42
C SER A 129 1.15 10.76 -5.14
N LEU A 130 1.49 9.66 -4.45
CA LEU A 130 0.53 8.64 -4.06
C LEU A 130 -0.49 9.19 -3.04
N ILE A 131 0.00 9.92 -2.02
CA ILE A 131 -0.88 10.52 -1.01
C ILE A 131 -1.78 11.60 -1.64
N ALA A 132 -1.24 12.45 -2.52
CA ALA A 132 -2.03 13.46 -3.21
C ALA A 132 -3.13 12.83 -4.10
N ALA A 133 -2.79 11.74 -4.81
CA ALA A 133 -3.77 11.01 -5.61
C ALA A 133 -4.84 10.33 -4.76
N ALA A 134 -4.47 9.78 -3.60
CA ALA A 134 -5.42 9.17 -2.67
C ALA A 134 -6.34 10.23 -2.03
N GLU A 135 -5.83 11.40 -1.73
CA GLU A 135 -6.60 12.55 -1.23
C GLU A 135 -7.62 13.02 -2.27
N GLU A 136 -7.18 13.24 -3.53
CA GLU A 136 -8.07 13.56 -4.65
C GLU A 136 -9.18 12.51 -4.81
N ALA A 137 -8.81 11.24 -4.79
CA ALA A 137 -9.73 10.13 -4.88
C ALA A 137 -10.74 10.10 -3.73
N PHE A 138 -10.29 10.29 -2.50
CA PHE A 138 -11.14 10.29 -1.30
C PHE A 138 -12.19 11.41 -1.34
N GLN A 139 -11.81 12.58 -1.81
CA GLN A 139 -12.72 13.73 -1.96
C GLN A 139 -13.77 13.53 -3.07
N LEU A 140 -13.50 12.65 -4.03
CA LEU A 140 -14.43 12.31 -5.11
C LEU A 140 -15.37 11.14 -4.76
N LEU A 141 -15.22 10.52 -3.60
CA LEU A 141 -16.19 9.53 -3.11
C LEU A 141 -17.52 10.22 -2.74
N PRO A 142 -18.65 9.50 -2.84
CA PRO A 142 -19.95 10.00 -2.41
C PRO A 142 -19.91 10.58 -0.98
N ALA A 143 -20.37 11.84 -0.83
CA ALA A 143 -20.22 12.57 0.43
C ALA A 143 -21.07 11.99 1.58
N ASN A 144 -22.26 11.49 1.25
CA ASN A 144 -23.28 11.09 2.22
C ASN A 144 -23.31 9.57 2.50
N SER A 145 -22.24 8.86 2.18
CA SER A 145 -22.12 7.41 2.49
C SER A 145 -20.92 7.13 3.40
N PRO A 146 -21.01 6.12 4.27
CA PRO A 146 -19.84 5.62 5.01
C PRO A 146 -18.70 5.29 4.03
N LYS A 147 -17.49 5.67 4.38
CA LYS A 147 -16.29 5.46 3.57
C LYS A 147 -15.36 4.49 4.27
N PHE A 148 -15.05 3.39 3.59
CA PHE A 148 -14.08 2.40 4.05
C PHE A 148 -12.83 2.45 3.14
N VAL A 149 -11.67 2.16 3.71
CA VAL A 149 -10.42 2.10 2.94
C VAL A 149 -9.79 0.74 3.11
N VAL A 150 -9.53 0.09 1.99
CA VAL A 150 -8.84 -1.21 1.92
C VAL A 150 -7.47 -1.00 1.30
N SER A 151 -6.45 -1.58 1.87
CA SER A 151 -5.09 -1.43 1.38
C SER A 151 -4.34 -2.75 1.29
N GLU A 152 -3.44 -2.83 0.33
CA GLU A 152 -2.54 -3.97 0.16
C GLU A 152 -1.08 -3.50 0.27
N SER A 153 -0.29 -4.15 1.12
CA SER A 153 1.18 -3.99 1.17
C SER A 153 1.60 -2.52 1.28
N LEU A 154 2.28 -1.96 0.26
CA LEU A 154 2.69 -0.54 0.20
C LEU A 154 1.51 0.42 0.43
N GLY A 155 0.32 0.05 -0.05
CA GLY A 155 -0.91 0.81 0.14
C GLY A 155 -1.26 1.06 1.59
N ALA A 156 -0.80 0.24 2.55
CA ALA A 156 -1.03 0.47 3.98
C ALA A 156 -0.50 1.85 4.43
N GLY A 157 0.64 2.28 3.88
CA GLY A 157 1.16 3.63 4.14
C GLY A 157 0.26 4.74 3.60
N VAL A 158 -0.37 4.52 2.45
CA VAL A 158 -1.30 5.49 1.83
C VAL A 158 -2.62 5.52 2.61
N ALA A 159 -3.20 4.36 2.92
CA ALA A 159 -4.44 4.25 3.69
C ALA A 159 -4.33 4.89 5.08
N CYS A 160 -3.23 4.62 5.80
CA CYS A 160 -3.01 5.19 7.12
C CYS A 160 -2.75 6.71 7.07
N GLU A 161 -2.13 7.23 6.01
CA GLU A 161 -2.01 8.69 5.83
C GLU A 161 -3.38 9.34 5.55
N LEU A 162 -4.27 8.69 4.78
CA LEU A 162 -5.66 9.14 4.64
C LEU A 162 -6.40 9.11 5.98
N ALA A 163 -6.29 8.02 6.73
CA ALA A 163 -6.95 7.90 8.03
C ALA A 163 -6.48 8.96 9.04
N LYS A 164 -5.19 9.30 9.01
CA LYS A 164 -4.65 10.42 9.80
C LYS A 164 -5.27 11.76 9.43
N ARG A 165 -5.56 11.99 8.13
CA ARG A 165 -6.09 13.27 7.62
C ARG A 165 -7.61 13.37 7.78
N HIS A 166 -8.30 12.24 7.68
CA HIS A 166 -9.76 12.13 7.70
C HIS A 166 -10.25 11.18 8.81
N PRO A 167 -9.79 11.34 10.07
CA PRO A 167 -10.06 10.36 11.14
C PRO A 167 -11.55 10.22 11.49
N ALA A 168 -12.36 11.22 11.23
CA ALA A 168 -13.81 11.19 11.48
C ALA A 168 -14.64 10.78 10.26
N GLU A 169 -14.05 10.79 9.05
CA GLU A 169 -14.76 10.47 7.82
C GLU A 169 -14.55 9.02 7.36
N ILE A 170 -13.44 8.40 7.77
CA ILE A 170 -13.15 7.00 7.45
C ILE A 170 -13.82 6.12 8.51
N SER A 171 -14.80 5.32 8.07
CA SER A 171 -15.62 4.46 8.92
C SER A 171 -14.95 3.13 9.27
N GLY A 172 -13.88 2.75 8.57
CA GLY A 172 -13.08 1.56 8.86
C GLY A 172 -11.94 1.35 7.87
N LEU A 173 -10.91 0.64 8.32
CA LEU A 173 -9.75 0.25 7.53
C LEU A 173 -9.61 -1.27 7.44
N ALA A 174 -9.17 -1.78 6.28
CA ALA A 174 -8.60 -3.12 6.16
C ALA A 174 -7.18 -3.02 5.60
N LEU A 175 -6.22 -3.56 6.34
CA LEU A 175 -4.80 -3.51 6.02
C LEU A 175 -4.32 -4.94 5.70
N LEU A 176 -4.20 -5.25 4.40
CA LEU A 176 -3.76 -6.55 3.91
C LEU A 176 -2.23 -6.55 3.84
N VAL A 177 -1.60 -7.48 4.56
CA VAL A 177 -0.14 -7.60 4.69
C VAL A 177 0.58 -6.26 4.95
N PRO A 178 0.14 -5.51 5.98
CA PRO A 178 0.73 -4.21 6.27
C PRO A 178 2.12 -4.33 6.89
N TYR A 179 2.83 -3.21 6.85
CA TYR A 179 4.10 -3.03 7.57
C TYR A 179 3.94 -1.97 8.67
N HIS A 180 4.82 -2.06 9.68
CA HIS A 180 4.90 -1.07 10.77
C HIS A 180 5.46 0.26 10.27
N ASP A 181 6.63 0.23 9.61
CA ASP A 181 7.24 1.34 8.90
C ASP A 181 8.07 0.83 7.71
N LEU A 182 8.12 1.59 6.62
CA LEU A 182 8.79 1.16 5.39
C LEU A 182 10.32 1.14 5.53
N ALA A 183 10.90 1.98 6.39
CA ALA A 183 12.34 2.01 6.57
C ALA A 183 12.84 0.74 7.25
N SER A 184 12.10 0.18 8.22
CA SER A 184 12.45 -1.10 8.84
C SER A 184 12.34 -2.27 7.86
N VAL A 185 11.35 -2.26 6.97
CA VAL A 185 11.25 -3.27 5.88
C VAL A 185 12.45 -3.17 4.96
N ALA A 186 12.78 -1.97 4.48
CA ALA A 186 13.95 -1.75 3.62
C ALA A 186 15.26 -2.14 4.29
N GLN A 187 15.43 -1.84 5.59
CA GLN A 187 16.61 -2.21 6.36
C GLN A 187 16.73 -3.73 6.52
N LYS A 188 15.61 -4.43 6.70
CA LYS A 188 15.59 -5.90 6.80
C LYS A 188 15.93 -6.56 5.46
N GLN A 189 15.37 -6.05 4.35
CA GLN A 189 15.62 -6.59 3.02
C GLN A 189 17.04 -6.28 2.51
N MET A 190 17.62 -5.16 2.93
CA MET A 190 18.95 -4.71 2.51
C MET A 190 19.78 -4.31 3.74
N PRO A 191 20.24 -5.29 4.56
CA PRO A 191 20.87 -5.02 5.86
C PRO A 191 22.19 -4.24 5.76
N PHE A 192 22.83 -4.27 4.59
CA PHE A 192 24.06 -3.53 4.30
C PHE A 192 23.82 -2.06 3.89
N LEU A 193 22.58 -1.64 3.69
CA LEU A 193 22.21 -0.26 3.41
C LEU A 193 21.72 0.43 4.70
N PRO A 194 22.12 1.66 4.99
CA PRO A 194 21.55 2.44 6.08
C PRO A 194 20.18 3.02 5.69
N ALA A 195 19.18 2.14 5.49
CA ALA A 195 17.88 2.48 4.91
C ALA A 195 17.14 3.58 5.69
N TYR A 196 17.25 3.61 7.01
CA TYR A 196 16.67 4.66 7.85
C TYR A 196 17.15 6.07 7.50
N PHE A 197 18.33 6.21 6.90
CA PHE A 197 18.89 7.52 6.52
C PHE A 197 18.69 7.81 5.03
N LEU A 198 18.73 6.79 4.18
CA LEU A 198 18.72 6.95 2.73
C LEU A 198 17.30 7.00 2.13
N LEU A 199 16.31 6.41 2.80
CA LEU A 199 14.96 6.32 2.25
C LEU A 199 14.27 7.69 2.21
N PHE A 200 13.87 8.16 1.01
CA PHE A 200 13.13 9.42 0.84
C PHE A 200 11.63 9.24 1.13
N ASP A 201 11.04 8.21 0.56
CA ASP A 201 9.62 7.95 0.65
C ASP A 201 9.31 7.11 1.90
N ARG A 202 9.36 7.75 3.06
CA ARG A 202 9.14 7.12 4.39
C ARG A 202 7.66 7.05 4.71
N PHE A 203 7.03 5.92 4.41
CA PHE A 203 5.71 5.62 4.94
C PHE A 203 5.83 5.02 6.33
N ASN A 204 4.99 5.50 7.25
CA ASN A 204 4.97 5.01 8.64
C ASN A 204 3.52 4.83 9.10
N PRO A 205 2.89 3.69 8.77
CA PRO A 205 1.53 3.35 9.22
C PRO A 205 1.33 3.47 10.72
N ALA A 206 2.29 3.00 11.52
CA ALA A 206 2.19 3.02 12.98
C ALA A 206 2.05 4.46 13.53
N GLU A 207 2.83 5.41 12.99
CA GLU A 207 2.72 6.81 13.40
C GLU A 207 1.40 7.45 12.95
N CYS A 208 0.93 7.09 11.74
CA CYS A 208 -0.33 7.61 11.22
C CYS A 208 -1.52 7.12 12.03
N LEU A 209 -1.55 5.83 12.39
CA LEU A 209 -2.65 5.24 13.15
C LEU A 209 -2.81 5.78 14.57
N LYS A 210 -1.82 6.47 15.14
CA LYS A 210 -1.99 7.19 16.42
C LYS A 210 -3.07 8.29 16.37
N HIS A 211 -3.40 8.75 15.17
CA HIS A 211 -4.39 9.80 14.93
C HIS A 211 -5.76 9.26 14.47
N TYR A 212 -5.88 7.94 14.28
CA TYR A 212 -7.12 7.28 13.89
C TYR A 212 -7.59 6.38 15.04
N HIS A 213 -8.91 6.34 15.29
CA HIS A 213 -9.50 5.60 16.40
C HIS A 213 -10.69 4.72 15.96
N GLY A 214 -10.96 4.65 14.65
CA GLY A 214 -12.00 3.79 14.09
C GLY A 214 -11.54 2.33 13.96
N PRO A 215 -12.41 1.43 13.50
CA PRO A 215 -12.10 0.00 13.42
C PRO A 215 -11.06 -0.30 12.35
N VAL A 216 -10.08 -1.16 12.68
CA VAL A 216 -9.01 -1.61 11.80
C VAL A 216 -8.97 -3.14 11.75
N GLU A 217 -9.20 -3.70 10.58
CA GLU A 217 -8.92 -5.10 10.26
C GLU A 217 -7.48 -5.23 9.78
N VAL A 218 -6.72 -6.17 10.32
CA VAL A 218 -5.33 -6.45 9.90
C VAL A 218 -5.21 -7.89 9.45
N ILE A 219 -4.72 -8.10 8.23
CA ILE A 219 -4.43 -9.45 7.70
C ILE A 219 -2.93 -9.68 7.63
N ILE A 220 -2.50 -10.81 8.18
CA ILE A 220 -1.09 -11.22 8.22
C ILE A 220 -0.91 -12.55 7.50
N ALA A 221 0.04 -12.58 6.57
CA ALA A 221 0.56 -13.80 5.96
C ALA A 221 1.68 -14.39 6.83
N GLY A 222 1.51 -15.63 7.29
CA GLY A 222 2.48 -16.27 8.20
C GLY A 222 3.84 -16.55 7.57
N LYS A 223 3.87 -16.74 6.24
CA LYS A 223 5.09 -16.97 5.45
C LYS A 223 5.43 -15.77 4.57
N ASP A 224 5.11 -14.55 5.01
CA ASP A 224 5.45 -13.33 4.30
C ASP A 224 6.98 -13.12 4.26
N GLU A 225 7.58 -13.33 3.09
CA GLU A 225 9.02 -13.15 2.85
C GLU A 225 9.37 -11.72 2.43
N VAL A 226 8.36 -10.89 2.07
CA VAL A 226 8.55 -9.51 1.60
C VAL A 226 8.61 -8.54 2.78
N ILE A 227 7.55 -8.48 3.56
CA ILE A 227 7.45 -7.59 4.74
C ILE A 227 7.83 -8.35 6.00
N GLY A 228 7.31 -9.57 6.11
CA GLY A 228 7.42 -10.42 7.29
C GLY A 228 6.28 -10.22 8.28
N ALA A 229 5.66 -11.32 8.70
CA ALA A 229 4.52 -11.36 9.61
C ALA A 229 4.70 -10.51 10.88
N ALA A 230 5.92 -10.45 11.41
CA ALA A 230 6.23 -9.69 12.63
C ALA A 230 5.97 -8.19 12.49
N SER A 231 6.12 -7.61 11.29
CA SER A 231 5.90 -6.18 11.05
C SER A 231 4.42 -5.81 11.16
N GLY A 232 3.54 -6.57 10.49
CA GLY A 232 2.09 -6.40 10.58
C GLY A 232 1.56 -6.69 12.00
N LYS A 233 2.11 -7.73 12.66
CA LYS A 233 1.74 -8.06 14.05
C LYS A 233 2.09 -6.93 15.00
N LYS A 234 3.27 -6.33 14.86
CA LYS A 234 3.68 -5.17 15.66
C LYS A 234 2.75 -3.98 15.45
N LEU A 235 2.37 -3.70 14.19
CA LEU A 235 1.40 -2.65 13.88
C LEU A 235 0.06 -2.89 14.57
N PHE A 236 -0.45 -4.13 14.50
CA PHE A 236 -1.68 -4.53 15.17
C PHE A 236 -1.59 -4.37 16.70
N GLU A 237 -0.50 -4.81 17.32
CA GLU A 237 -0.30 -4.72 18.75
C GLU A 237 -0.29 -3.28 19.27
N GLU A 238 0.36 -2.37 18.55
CA GLU A 238 0.50 -0.95 18.92
C GLU A 238 -0.76 -0.12 18.65
N TYR A 239 -1.65 -0.56 17.75
CA TYR A 239 -2.90 0.16 17.50
C TYR A 239 -3.84 0.03 18.70
N VAL A 240 -4.42 1.16 19.15
CA VAL A 240 -5.23 1.23 20.37
C VAL A 240 -6.74 1.29 20.14
N GLY A 241 -7.20 1.53 18.92
CA GLY A 241 -8.63 1.54 18.54
C GLY A 241 -9.22 0.12 18.44
N PRO A 242 -10.51 0.00 18.07
CA PRO A 242 -11.13 -1.28 17.76
C PRO A 242 -10.34 -1.98 16.64
N LYS A 243 -9.97 -3.23 16.86
CA LYS A 243 -9.13 -3.99 15.91
C LYS A 243 -9.48 -5.45 15.88
N ASP A 244 -9.34 -6.04 14.69
CA ASP A 244 -9.44 -7.49 14.49
C ASP A 244 -8.25 -7.99 13.68
N LEU A 245 -7.92 -9.28 13.80
CA LEU A 245 -6.70 -9.87 13.26
C LEU A 245 -6.98 -11.18 12.54
N GLY A 246 -6.83 -11.17 11.22
CA GLY A 246 -6.77 -12.36 10.40
C GLY A 246 -5.33 -12.86 10.24
N VAL A 247 -5.03 -14.10 10.66
CA VAL A 247 -3.71 -14.72 10.46
C VAL A 247 -3.84 -15.93 9.56
N PHE A 248 -3.10 -15.94 8.46
CA PHE A 248 -3.02 -17.05 7.50
C PHE A 248 -1.64 -17.71 7.59
N PRO A 249 -1.45 -18.72 8.45
CA PRO A 249 -0.12 -19.19 8.85
C PRO A 249 0.70 -19.83 7.73
N HIS A 250 0.05 -20.28 6.67
CA HIS A 250 0.69 -20.97 5.54
C HIS A 250 0.81 -20.10 4.29
N ALA A 251 0.18 -18.93 4.26
CA ALA A 251 0.15 -18.03 3.12
C ALA A 251 1.42 -17.18 3.03
N GLY A 252 1.88 -16.91 1.82
CA GLY A 252 2.91 -15.93 1.49
C GLY A 252 2.32 -14.52 1.31
N HIS A 253 3.17 -13.56 0.98
CA HIS A 253 2.80 -12.14 0.86
C HIS A 253 1.63 -11.89 -0.11
N ASN A 254 1.63 -12.56 -1.24
CA ASN A 254 0.64 -12.36 -2.31
C ASN A 254 -0.59 -13.28 -2.22
N ASP A 255 -0.65 -14.18 -1.23
CA ASP A 255 -1.67 -15.23 -1.18
C ASP A 255 -2.88 -14.86 -0.31
N VAL A 256 -2.77 -13.80 0.51
CA VAL A 256 -3.80 -13.47 1.51
C VAL A 256 -4.76 -12.35 1.10
N ALA A 257 -4.47 -11.66 0.02
CA ALA A 257 -5.32 -10.56 -0.41
C ALA A 257 -6.60 -11.03 -1.12
N GLU A 258 -6.62 -12.26 -1.64
CA GLU A 258 -7.79 -12.91 -2.24
C GLU A 258 -8.63 -13.57 -1.15
N GLN A 259 -9.53 -12.78 -0.54
CA GLN A 259 -10.46 -13.27 0.47
C GLN A 259 -11.86 -13.40 -0.12
N PRO A 260 -12.63 -14.48 0.24
CA PRO A 260 -13.98 -14.69 -0.30
C PRO A 260 -14.97 -13.64 0.21
N ALA A 261 -16.06 -13.40 -0.51
CA ALA A 261 -17.11 -12.45 -0.14
C ALA A 261 -17.63 -12.66 1.30
N LYS A 262 -17.76 -13.91 1.77
CA LYS A 262 -18.15 -14.21 3.15
C LYS A 262 -17.22 -13.59 4.19
N TRP A 263 -15.92 -13.61 3.95
CA TRP A 263 -14.97 -12.99 4.86
C TRP A 263 -15.16 -11.47 4.91
N TRP A 264 -15.39 -10.84 3.75
CA TRP A 264 -15.69 -9.40 3.70
C TRP A 264 -16.98 -9.03 4.40
N GLN A 265 -18.02 -9.91 4.41
CA GLN A 265 -19.22 -9.71 5.20
C GLN A 265 -18.92 -9.64 6.72
N GLU A 266 -17.98 -10.47 7.19
CA GLU A 266 -17.52 -10.43 8.58
C GLU A 266 -16.79 -9.13 8.89
N VAL A 267 -15.92 -8.65 7.99
CA VAL A 267 -15.23 -7.35 8.09
C VAL A 267 -16.22 -6.18 8.12
N PHE A 268 -17.22 -6.15 7.21
CA PHE A 268 -18.26 -5.13 7.25
C PHE A 268 -19.06 -5.15 8.57
N SER A 269 -19.37 -6.33 9.09
CA SER A 269 -20.07 -6.48 10.38
C SER A 269 -19.23 -5.94 11.54
N PHE A 270 -17.91 -6.23 11.54
CA PHE A 270 -16.97 -5.69 12.51
C PHE A 270 -16.90 -4.16 12.42
N TRP A 271 -16.77 -3.58 11.23
CA TRP A 271 -16.74 -2.13 11.03
C TRP A 271 -18.03 -1.45 11.50
N GLN A 272 -19.21 -2.00 11.16
CA GLN A 272 -20.50 -1.45 11.57
C GLN A 272 -20.70 -1.49 13.09
N ALA A 273 -20.26 -2.56 13.75
CA ALA A 273 -20.35 -2.72 15.20
C ALA A 273 -19.45 -1.72 15.96
N ASN A 274 -18.37 -1.25 15.34
CA ASN A 274 -17.33 -0.42 15.96
C ASN A 274 -17.21 0.97 15.32
N ALA A 275 -18.11 1.35 14.40
CA ALA A 275 -18.09 2.65 13.77
C ALA A 275 -18.15 3.76 14.83
N VAL A 276 -17.23 4.72 14.74
CA VAL A 276 -17.30 5.93 15.56
C VAL A 276 -18.57 6.67 15.14
N ARG A 277 -19.55 6.74 16.01
CA ARG A 277 -20.76 7.56 15.76
C ARG A 277 -20.36 9.01 15.86
N PRO A 278 -20.73 9.85 14.88
CA PRO A 278 -20.42 11.27 14.89
C PRO A 278 -21.02 12.01 16.08
#